data_b84f7dfefd1db7deb8330eee26ce21d9
#
_entry.id   b84f7dfefd1db7deb8330eee26ce21d9
#
_cell.length_a   1.000
_cell.length_b   1.000
_cell.length_c   1.000
_cell.angle_alpha   90.00
_cell.angle_beta   90.00
_cell.angle_gamma   90.00
#
_symmetry.space_group_name_H-M   'P 1'
#
loop_
_entity.id
_entity.type
_entity.pdbx_description
1 polymer ?
#
loop_
_entity_poly.entity_id
_entity_poly.type
_entity_poly.pdbx_seq_one_letter_code
_entity_poly.pdbx_strand_id
1 'polypeptide(L)'
;DIKSIKEKCDIDLEIFVSGALCVSYSGNCYLSSFIGSRSGNRGLCAQPCRKIYRSETKDSYFLSPKDQLMGQKEIEMLSSIGVESIKVEGRMKSEEYVYETVNYYKDLLNGFYRNNESFKLFNRGYSTGYFYGENKNLMNNNFSFDLGYLLGILKGRELESNDKIMLGDGIVYLDKDYNKIGGEYISKIITDKNENLRTAEKSQKIYLNKVPEGAYYVHKTYDKELYDKLNKELKEGKRRVPVDIKFEIKKAEKVKLSLTYKNIQVEVLGQELELAKNPLSVDKVKEKVEELGETPFIARNT
;
A
#
# COMPACT_ATOMS: atom_id res chain seq x y z
N ASP A 1 -18.23 21.77 0.16
CA ASP A 1 -19.06 21.02 1.13
C ASP A 1 -18.34 20.87 2.47
N ILE A 2 -17.08 20.28 2.53
CA ILE A 2 -16.36 20.00 3.79
C ILE A 2 -16.22 21.27 4.63
N LYS A 3 -15.72 22.37 4.05
CA LYS A 3 -15.59 23.67 4.72
C LYS A 3 -16.95 24.16 5.27
N SER A 4 -18.01 24.08 4.47
CA SER A 4 -19.36 24.50 4.89
C SER A 4 -19.93 23.65 6.04
N ILE A 5 -19.57 22.37 6.11
CA ILE A 5 -19.96 21.50 7.23
C ILE A 5 -19.21 21.93 8.50
N LYS A 6 -17.89 22.16 8.42
CA LYS A 6 -17.09 22.61 9.57
C LYS A 6 -17.53 23.97 10.11
N GLU A 7 -17.98 24.86 9.23
CA GLU A 7 -18.49 26.19 9.64
C GLU A 7 -19.87 26.13 10.34
N LYS A 8 -20.66 25.08 10.08
CA LYS A 8 -22.06 24.98 10.57
C LYS A 8 -22.26 23.94 11.66
N CYS A 9 -21.36 22.97 11.78
CA CYS A 9 -21.53 21.83 12.68
C CYS A 9 -20.22 21.63 13.48
N ASP A 10 -20.39 21.43 14.78
CA ASP A 10 -19.31 21.07 15.70
C ASP A 10 -19.19 19.53 15.75
N ILE A 11 -18.67 18.97 14.66
CA ILE A 11 -18.43 17.54 14.51
C ILE A 11 -17.03 17.28 13.95
N ASP A 12 -16.42 16.19 14.36
CA ASP A 12 -15.18 15.70 13.77
C ASP A 12 -15.45 15.12 12.38
N LEU A 13 -14.57 15.42 11.43
CA LEU A 13 -14.66 14.91 10.06
C LEU A 13 -13.46 13.98 9.75
N GLU A 14 -13.78 12.83 9.17
CA GLU A 14 -12.81 11.91 8.59
C GLU A 14 -13.00 11.87 7.07
N ILE A 15 -11.94 12.16 6.32
CA ILE A 15 -11.97 12.26 4.87
C ILE A 15 -11.08 11.18 4.23
N PHE A 16 -11.65 10.40 3.31
CA PHE A 16 -10.86 9.49 2.48
C PHE A 16 -9.88 10.27 1.60
N VAL A 17 -8.60 9.91 1.68
CA VAL A 17 -7.52 10.53 0.87
C VAL A 17 -6.87 9.53 -0.10
N SER A 18 -7.00 8.25 0.18
CA SER A 18 -6.45 7.17 -0.67
C SER A 18 -7.30 5.92 -0.58
N GLY A 19 -7.50 5.26 -1.71
CA GLY A 19 -8.17 3.97 -1.78
C GLY A 19 -9.10 3.81 -2.97
N ALA A 20 -9.83 2.71 -2.98
CA ALA A 20 -10.76 2.36 -4.05
C ALA A 20 -12.02 3.24 -4.01
N LEU A 21 -12.26 3.98 -5.11
CA LEU A 21 -13.53 4.69 -5.26
C LEU A 21 -14.67 3.76 -5.64
N CYS A 22 -15.86 4.04 -5.10
CA CYS A 22 -17.11 3.42 -5.51
C CYS A 22 -17.76 4.27 -6.61
N VAL A 23 -18.32 3.61 -7.63
CA VAL A 23 -19.08 4.29 -8.70
C VAL A 23 -20.41 4.87 -8.21
N SER A 24 -20.91 4.38 -7.07
CA SER A 24 -22.20 4.75 -6.49
C SER A 24 -22.04 5.42 -5.14
N TYR A 25 -23.10 6.08 -4.70
CA TYR A 25 -23.21 6.53 -3.31
C TYR A 25 -23.23 5.35 -2.35
N SER A 26 -22.62 5.52 -1.19
CA SER A 26 -22.59 4.50 -0.14
C SER A 26 -24.01 4.10 0.27
N GLY A 27 -24.26 2.79 0.37
CA GLY A 27 -25.55 2.24 0.72
C GLY A 27 -26.58 2.14 -0.42
N ASN A 28 -26.33 2.73 -1.59
CA ASN A 28 -27.28 2.82 -2.69
C ASN A 28 -27.00 1.91 -3.90
N CYS A 29 -25.92 1.13 -3.87
CA CYS A 29 -25.60 0.22 -4.95
C CYS A 29 -26.16 -1.18 -4.72
N TYR A 30 -27.03 -1.62 -5.62
CA TYR A 30 -27.61 -2.96 -5.63
C TYR A 30 -27.12 -3.86 -6.77
N LEU A 31 -26.17 -3.38 -7.60
CA LEU A 31 -25.67 -4.14 -8.76
C LEU A 31 -25.19 -5.54 -8.38
N SER A 32 -24.40 -5.66 -7.30
CA SER A 32 -23.87 -6.94 -6.84
C SER A 32 -24.95 -7.89 -6.32
N SER A 33 -26.02 -7.34 -5.75
CA SER A 33 -27.17 -8.12 -5.28
C SER A 33 -28.00 -8.66 -6.43
N PHE A 34 -28.24 -7.85 -7.46
CA PHE A 34 -28.98 -8.27 -8.66
C PHE A 34 -28.23 -9.33 -9.46
N ILE A 35 -26.92 -9.15 -9.67
CA ILE A 35 -26.12 -10.04 -10.53
C ILE A 35 -25.77 -11.35 -9.82
N GLY A 36 -25.53 -11.33 -8.51
CA GLY A 36 -24.96 -12.48 -7.81
C GLY A 36 -25.44 -12.67 -6.38
N SER A 37 -26.58 -12.11 -5.99
CA SER A 37 -27.17 -12.21 -4.64
C SER A 37 -26.21 -11.79 -3.51
N ARG A 38 -25.20 -10.94 -3.81
CA ARG A 38 -24.18 -10.47 -2.87
C ARG A 38 -24.42 -9.00 -2.51
N SER A 39 -24.71 -8.71 -1.24
CA SER A 39 -24.94 -7.33 -0.80
C SER A 39 -23.64 -6.55 -0.67
N GLY A 40 -23.43 -5.57 -1.55
CA GLY A 40 -22.32 -4.62 -1.44
C GLY A 40 -22.33 -3.82 -0.14
N ASN A 41 -23.53 -3.48 0.35
CA ASN A 41 -23.73 -2.72 1.60
C ASN A 41 -23.39 -3.52 2.87
N ARG A 42 -23.20 -4.83 2.74
CA ARG A 42 -22.76 -5.75 3.81
C ARG A 42 -21.34 -6.26 3.60
N GLY A 43 -20.51 -5.54 2.84
CA GLY A 43 -19.12 -5.91 2.56
C GLY A 43 -18.93 -7.04 1.55
N LEU A 44 -19.98 -7.53 0.88
CA LEU A 44 -19.93 -8.67 -0.04
C LEU A 44 -19.92 -8.24 -1.52
N CYS A 45 -19.53 -7.01 -1.83
CA CYS A 45 -19.49 -6.49 -3.19
C CYS A 45 -18.60 -7.35 -4.10
N ALA A 46 -19.15 -7.84 -5.21
CA ALA A 46 -18.42 -8.57 -6.26
C ALA A 46 -17.79 -7.64 -7.31
N GLN A 47 -17.86 -6.32 -7.11
CA GLN A 47 -17.32 -5.30 -8.01
C GLN A 47 -17.81 -5.41 -9.47
N PRO A 48 -19.11 -5.58 -9.74
CA PRO A 48 -19.62 -5.68 -11.11
C PRO A 48 -19.30 -4.44 -11.94
N CYS A 49 -19.25 -3.24 -11.34
CA CYS A 49 -18.85 -2.00 -12.01
C CYS A 49 -17.45 -2.06 -12.64
N ARG A 50 -16.60 -2.98 -12.22
CA ARG A 50 -15.23 -3.15 -12.74
C ARG A 50 -15.12 -4.22 -13.83
N LYS A 51 -16.25 -4.57 -14.46
CA LYS A 51 -16.32 -5.46 -15.62
C LYS A 51 -16.44 -4.66 -16.91
N ILE A 52 -16.15 -5.32 -18.02
CA ILE A 52 -16.40 -4.76 -19.35
C ILE A 52 -17.91 -4.76 -19.59
N TYR A 53 -18.41 -3.64 -20.07
CA TYR A 53 -19.77 -3.46 -20.53
C TYR A 53 -19.80 -3.17 -22.01
N ARG A 54 -20.76 -3.77 -22.68
CA ARG A 54 -20.99 -3.57 -24.11
C ARG A 54 -21.86 -2.34 -24.35
N SER A 55 -21.45 -1.50 -25.30
CA SER A 55 -22.26 -0.45 -25.85
C SER A 55 -22.43 -0.63 -27.37
N GLU A 56 -23.23 0.20 -28.02
CA GLU A 56 -23.40 0.17 -29.47
C GLU A 56 -22.09 0.49 -30.24
N THR A 57 -21.19 1.24 -29.63
CA THR A 57 -19.99 1.73 -30.28
C THR A 57 -18.72 0.94 -29.89
N LYS A 58 -18.65 0.46 -28.68
CA LYS A 58 -17.49 -0.30 -28.17
C LYS A 58 -17.76 -1.02 -26.86
N ASP A 59 -16.94 -2.00 -26.55
CA ASP A 59 -16.83 -2.63 -25.23
C ASP A 59 -15.81 -1.86 -24.39
N SER A 60 -16.12 -1.58 -23.11
CA SER A 60 -15.23 -0.81 -22.24
C SER A 60 -15.57 -0.96 -20.76
N TYR A 61 -14.68 -0.50 -19.88
CA TYR A 61 -14.87 -0.42 -18.43
C TYR A 61 -15.60 0.88 -18.02
N PHE A 62 -16.78 1.15 -18.59
CA PHE A 62 -17.52 2.41 -18.45
C PHE A 62 -17.82 2.82 -17.01
N LEU A 63 -17.97 1.85 -16.11
CA LEU A 63 -18.33 2.09 -14.71
C LEU A 63 -17.16 1.90 -13.74
N SER A 64 -15.93 1.72 -14.24
CA SER A 64 -14.76 1.46 -13.39
C SER A 64 -14.08 2.75 -12.96
N PRO A 65 -14.30 3.26 -11.74
CA PRO A 65 -13.62 4.47 -11.28
C PRO A 65 -12.14 4.18 -11.04
N LYS A 66 -11.31 5.17 -11.30
CA LYS A 66 -9.92 5.23 -10.83
C LYS A 66 -9.90 5.22 -9.31
N ASP A 67 -8.79 4.80 -8.72
CA ASP A 67 -8.61 4.91 -7.28
C ASP A 67 -8.37 6.37 -6.88
N GLN A 68 -8.72 6.70 -5.64
CA GLN A 68 -8.41 8.00 -5.08
C GLN A 68 -6.97 8.05 -4.58
N LEU A 69 -6.29 9.11 -4.90
CA LEU A 69 -4.96 9.42 -4.38
C LEU A 69 -4.81 10.94 -4.32
N MET A 70 -4.92 11.49 -3.13
CA MET A 70 -4.73 12.91 -2.87
C MET A 70 -3.26 13.22 -2.66
N GLY A 71 -2.81 14.35 -3.16
CA GLY A 71 -1.45 14.82 -3.00
C GLY A 71 -1.32 15.87 -1.89
N GLN A 72 -0.14 16.48 -1.85
CA GLN A 72 0.21 17.52 -0.90
C GLN A 72 -0.83 18.65 -0.84
N LYS A 73 -1.23 19.17 -1.99
CA LYS A 73 -2.16 20.29 -2.10
C LYS A 73 -3.51 20.01 -1.42
N GLU A 74 -4.05 18.81 -1.62
CA GLU A 74 -5.31 18.39 -1.02
C GLU A 74 -5.17 18.24 0.51
N ILE A 75 -4.05 17.69 0.99
CA ILE A 75 -3.79 17.55 2.43
C ILE A 75 -3.62 18.91 3.10
N GLU A 76 -2.91 19.85 2.48
CA GLU A 76 -2.81 21.22 2.98
C GLU A 76 -4.17 21.91 3.06
N MET A 77 -5.03 21.71 2.05
CA MET A 77 -6.40 22.24 2.06
C MET A 77 -7.22 21.64 3.19
N LEU A 78 -7.19 20.33 3.38
CA LEU A 78 -7.91 19.64 4.47
C LEU A 78 -7.43 20.12 5.84
N SER A 79 -6.13 20.25 6.03
CA SER A 79 -5.54 20.79 7.26
C SER A 79 -5.96 22.22 7.53
N SER A 80 -5.99 23.08 6.50
CA SER A 80 -6.41 24.49 6.63
C SER A 80 -7.89 24.66 6.97
N ILE A 81 -8.74 23.70 6.61
CA ILE A 81 -10.17 23.67 6.95
C ILE A 81 -10.38 23.17 8.39
N GLY A 82 -9.39 22.48 8.98
CA GLY A 82 -9.49 21.88 10.31
C GLY A 82 -10.14 20.49 10.30
N VAL A 83 -9.90 19.69 9.27
CA VAL A 83 -10.31 18.27 9.23
C VAL A 83 -9.46 17.47 10.22
N GLU A 84 -10.10 16.72 11.10
CA GLU A 84 -9.46 16.02 12.22
C GLU A 84 -8.78 14.72 11.82
N SER A 85 -9.31 14.04 10.79
CA SER A 85 -8.83 12.71 10.41
C SER A 85 -8.80 12.53 8.89
N ILE A 86 -7.74 11.89 8.42
CA ILE A 86 -7.65 11.40 7.04
C ILE A 86 -7.69 9.87 7.02
N LYS A 87 -8.38 9.31 6.04
CA LYS A 87 -8.56 7.86 5.91
C LYS A 87 -7.85 7.30 4.71
N VAL A 88 -7.00 6.30 4.96
CA VAL A 88 -6.31 5.51 3.94
C VAL A 88 -6.93 4.13 3.88
N GLU A 89 -7.39 3.70 2.71
CA GLU A 89 -7.86 2.34 2.50
C GLU A 89 -6.76 1.50 1.87
N GLY A 90 -6.38 0.40 2.56
CA GLY A 90 -5.39 -0.57 2.10
C GLY A 90 -5.93 -1.99 1.98
N ARG A 91 -7.26 -2.20 2.08
CA ARG A 91 -7.85 -3.53 1.98
C ARG A 91 -7.50 -4.21 0.66
N MET A 92 -7.04 -5.46 0.72
CA MET A 92 -6.58 -6.25 -0.43
C MET A 92 -5.37 -5.66 -1.17
N LYS A 93 -4.61 -4.80 -0.51
CA LYS A 93 -3.31 -4.31 -0.98
C LYS A 93 -2.18 -5.04 -0.24
N SER A 94 -0.97 -4.98 -0.79
CA SER A 94 0.22 -5.54 -0.13
C SER A 94 0.63 -4.70 1.10
N GLU A 95 1.43 -5.28 1.97
CA GLU A 95 1.95 -4.58 3.15
C GLU A 95 2.85 -3.41 2.75
N GLU A 96 3.62 -3.54 1.67
CA GLU A 96 4.46 -2.47 1.16
C GLU A 96 3.62 -1.28 0.68
N TYR A 97 2.50 -1.54 0.00
CA TYR A 97 1.58 -0.48 -0.41
C TYR A 97 1.02 0.28 0.79
N VAL A 98 0.55 -0.45 1.81
CA VAL A 98 -0.01 0.16 3.03
C VAL A 98 1.06 0.96 3.76
N TYR A 99 2.25 0.38 3.92
CA TYR A 99 3.39 1.02 4.58
C TYR A 99 3.79 2.33 3.88
N GLU A 100 4.01 2.27 2.56
CA GLU A 100 4.40 3.44 1.77
C GLU A 100 3.32 4.53 1.78
N THR A 101 2.04 4.13 1.60
CA THR A 101 0.93 5.08 1.58
C THR A 101 0.77 5.79 2.94
N VAL A 102 0.83 5.04 4.03
CA VAL A 102 0.72 5.63 5.38
C VAL A 102 1.90 6.54 5.69
N ASN A 103 3.13 6.13 5.35
CA ASN A 103 4.31 6.98 5.55
C ASN A 103 4.24 8.25 4.70
N TYR A 104 3.79 8.17 3.46
CA TYR A 104 3.60 9.35 2.61
C TYR A 104 2.68 10.39 3.28
N TYR A 105 1.49 9.98 3.73
CA TYR A 105 0.56 10.92 4.38
C TYR A 105 1.06 11.41 5.74
N LYS A 106 1.74 10.54 6.50
CA LYS A 106 2.38 10.94 7.76
C LYS A 106 3.45 12.02 7.53
N ASP A 107 4.26 11.86 6.49
CA ASP A 107 5.28 12.84 6.13
C ASP A 107 4.63 14.19 5.76
N LEU A 108 3.59 14.17 4.91
CA LEU A 108 2.85 15.38 4.56
C LEU A 108 2.25 16.10 5.76
N LEU A 109 1.63 15.36 6.69
CA LEU A 109 1.06 15.93 7.92
C LEU A 109 2.13 16.53 8.85
N ASN A 110 3.37 16.05 8.78
CA ASN A 110 4.51 16.60 9.51
C ASN A 110 5.28 17.70 8.75
N GLY A 111 4.79 18.12 7.58
CA GLY A 111 5.42 19.13 6.74
C GLY A 111 6.62 18.65 5.93
N PHE A 112 6.84 17.34 5.82
CA PHE A 112 7.87 16.77 4.96
C PHE A 112 7.28 16.39 3.60
N TYR A 113 7.75 17.05 2.56
CA TYR A 113 7.23 16.86 1.21
C TYR A 113 8.11 15.89 0.42
N ARG A 114 7.48 14.86 -0.14
CA ARG A 114 8.10 13.89 -1.03
C ARG A 114 7.13 13.38 -2.08
N ASN A 115 7.64 12.73 -3.09
CA ASN A 115 6.80 12.07 -4.07
C ASN A 115 6.08 10.87 -3.45
N ASN A 116 4.84 10.68 -3.84
CA ASN A 116 4.11 9.47 -3.51
C ASN A 116 4.56 8.34 -4.45
N GLU A 117 5.04 7.23 -3.90
CA GLU A 117 5.47 6.08 -4.69
C GLU A 117 4.48 4.90 -4.63
N SER A 118 3.37 5.03 -3.88
CA SER A 118 2.37 3.96 -3.78
C SER A 118 1.73 3.58 -5.12
N PHE A 119 1.67 4.50 -6.10
CA PHE A 119 1.21 4.20 -7.45
C PHE A 119 2.10 3.21 -8.21
N LYS A 120 3.35 3.04 -7.79
CA LYS A 120 4.28 2.04 -8.35
C LYS A 120 4.02 0.63 -7.80
N LEU A 121 3.34 0.53 -6.65
CA LEU A 121 3.04 -0.72 -5.96
C LEU A 121 1.67 -1.29 -6.35
N PHE A 122 0.75 -0.41 -6.75
CA PHE A 122 -0.55 -0.80 -7.29
C PHE A 122 -1.11 0.35 -8.13
N ASN A 123 -1.55 0.07 -9.36
CA ASN A 123 -2.07 1.11 -10.24
C ASN A 123 -3.16 0.60 -11.18
N ARG A 124 -4.36 1.11 -11.02
CA ARG A 124 -5.49 1.00 -11.99
C ARG A 124 -6.04 2.36 -12.40
N GLY A 125 -5.15 3.36 -12.39
CA GLY A 125 -5.46 4.77 -12.57
C GLY A 125 -5.80 5.45 -11.26
N TYR A 126 -5.39 6.70 -11.12
CA TYR A 126 -5.61 7.52 -9.94
C TYR A 126 -6.27 8.84 -10.29
N SER A 127 -7.01 9.39 -9.33
CA SER A 127 -7.64 10.69 -9.40
C SER A 127 -7.84 11.26 -7.99
N THR A 128 -8.20 12.54 -7.88
CA THR A 128 -8.61 13.15 -6.62
C THR A 128 -10.08 12.85 -6.27
N GLY A 129 -10.73 11.94 -6.99
CA GLY A 129 -12.16 11.64 -6.82
C GLY A 129 -13.01 12.87 -7.13
N TYR A 130 -13.96 13.16 -6.24
CA TYR A 130 -14.84 14.32 -6.32
C TYR A 130 -14.38 15.51 -5.45
N PHE A 131 -13.11 15.53 -5.02
CA PHE A 131 -12.60 16.56 -4.09
C PHE A 131 -12.80 17.98 -4.60
N TYR A 132 -12.61 18.20 -5.89
CA TYR A 132 -12.83 19.49 -6.56
C TYR A 132 -14.20 19.61 -7.26
N GLY A 133 -15.13 18.73 -6.95
CA GLY A 133 -16.45 18.67 -7.60
C GLY A 133 -16.53 17.60 -8.69
N GLU A 134 -17.32 17.86 -9.75
CA GLU A 134 -17.48 16.91 -10.86
C GLU A 134 -16.14 16.59 -11.54
N ASN A 135 -15.87 15.31 -11.75
CA ASN A 135 -14.64 14.83 -12.37
C ASN A 135 -14.91 13.98 -13.61
N LYS A 136 -14.79 14.58 -14.79
CA LYS A 136 -14.98 13.92 -16.09
C LYS A 136 -13.97 12.81 -16.37
N ASN A 137 -12.80 12.83 -15.69
CA ASN A 137 -11.74 11.82 -15.81
C ASN A 137 -11.77 10.75 -14.70
N LEU A 138 -12.90 10.60 -14.01
CA LEU A 138 -13.01 9.67 -12.89
C LEU A 138 -12.90 8.22 -13.33
N MET A 139 -13.47 7.86 -14.48
CA MET A 139 -13.51 6.49 -14.98
C MET A 139 -12.21 6.10 -15.70
N ASN A 140 -11.75 4.87 -15.48
CA ASN A 140 -10.72 4.25 -16.29
C ASN A 140 -11.41 3.30 -17.29
N ASN A 141 -11.55 3.74 -18.52
CA ASN A 141 -12.23 3.00 -19.56
C ASN A 141 -11.37 1.88 -20.18
N ASN A 142 -10.08 1.86 -19.90
CA ASN A 142 -9.14 0.95 -20.57
C ASN A 142 -8.91 -0.34 -19.76
N PHE A 143 -8.86 -0.22 -18.42
CA PHE A 143 -8.65 -1.37 -17.53
C PHE A 143 -9.19 -1.09 -16.12
N SER A 144 -9.47 -2.16 -15.38
CA SER A 144 -10.04 -2.06 -14.01
C SER A 144 -9.20 -2.76 -12.94
N PHE A 145 -8.08 -3.33 -13.31
CA PHE A 145 -7.16 -4.08 -12.46
C PHE A 145 -5.78 -3.45 -12.46
N ASP A 146 -4.90 -3.93 -11.60
CA ASP A 146 -3.52 -3.46 -11.56
C ASP A 146 -2.77 -3.85 -12.83
N LEU A 147 -2.33 -2.84 -13.56
CA LEU A 147 -1.44 -3.00 -14.71
C LEU A 147 -0.09 -2.29 -14.50
N GLY A 148 0.20 -1.87 -13.25
CA GLY A 148 1.35 -1.04 -12.99
C GLY A 148 1.23 0.35 -13.62
N TYR A 149 2.33 1.07 -13.75
CA TYR A 149 2.37 2.40 -14.31
C TYR A 149 3.11 2.44 -15.64
N LEU A 150 2.73 3.39 -16.49
CA LEU A 150 3.28 3.54 -17.84
C LEU A 150 4.75 3.91 -17.80
N LEU A 151 5.62 3.01 -18.27
CA LEU A 151 7.03 3.28 -18.52
C LEU A 151 7.26 4.03 -19.83
N GLY A 152 6.49 3.73 -20.87
CA GLY A 152 6.63 4.39 -22.15
C GLY A 152 5.93 3.65 -23.28
N ILE A 153 6.15 4.17 -24.50
CA ILE A 153 5.61 3.63 -25.74
C ILE A 153 6.76 3.03 -26.54
N LEU A 154 6.54 1.83 -27.06
CA LEU A 154 7.53 1.12 -27.88
C LEU A 154 7.57 1.65 -29.32
N LYS A 155 8.77 1.76 -29.84
CA LYS A 155 9.08 1.91 -31.26
C LYS A 155 9.86 0.67 -31.72
N GLY A 156 9.15 -0.37 -32.11
CA GLY A 156 9.73 -1.70 -32.30
C GLY A 156 10.21 -2.28 -30.96
N ARG A 157 11.52 -2.38 -30.75
CA ARG A 157 12.12 -2.81 -29.49
C ARG A 157 12.68 -1.66 -28.63
N GLU A 158 12.68 -0.44 -29.19
CA GLU A 158 13.16 0.76 -28.51
C GLU A 158 12.12 1.27 -27.53
N LEU A 159 12.55 1.57 -26.33
CA LEU A 159 11.78 2.22 -25.27
C LEU A 159 12.55 3.43 -24.75
N GLU A 160 11.94 4.60 -24.79
CA GLU A 160 12.36 5.76 -24.01
C GLU A 160 11.55 5.79 -22.71
N SER A 161 12.20 5.48 -21.60
CA SER A 161 11.49 5.25 -20.34
C SER A 161 11.13 6.54 -19.62
N ASN A 162 9.91 6.60 -19.09
CA ASN A 162 9.43 7.69 -18.22
C ASN A 162 9.97 7.62 -16.79
N ASP A 163 10.58 6.51 -16.40
CA ASP A 163 11.17 6.30 -15.07
C ASP A 163 12.40 5.40 -15.18
N LYS A 164 13.17 5.30 -14.09
CA LYS A 164 14.30 4.39 -13.96
C LYS A 164 13.86 2.94 -14.18
N ILE A 165 14.69 2.18 -14.87
CA ILE A 165 14.54 0.73 -15.08
C ILE A 165 15.79 0.02 -14.61
N MET A 166 15.62 -1.11 -13.92
CA MET A 166 16.74 -1.94 -13.51
C MET A 166 16.51 -3.44 -13.76
N LEU A 167 17.60 -4.21 -13.73
CA LEU A 167 17.49 -5.66 -13.81
C LEU A 167 16.67 -6.20 -12.63
N GLY A 168 15.71 -7.07 -12.95
CA GLY A 168 14.78 -7.64 -11.98
C GLY A 168 13.47 -6.87 -11.84
N ASP A 169 13.30 -5.70 -12.47
CA ASP A 169 12.01 -5.04 -12.57
C ASP A 169 11.03 -5.92 -13.37
N GLY A 170 9.78 -5.96 -12.95
CA GLY A 170 8.71 -6.64 -13.67
C GLY A 170 7.99 -5.68 -14.61
N ILE A 171 7.84 -6.08 -15.87
CA ILE A 171 7.10 -5.30 -16.87
C ILE A 171 6.03 -6.13 -17.54
N VAL A 172 5.02 -5.44 -18.05
CA VAL A 172 4.01 -6.01 -18.94
C VAL A 172 3.95 -5.24 -20.25
N TYR A 173 3.69 -5.97 -21.32
CA TYR A 173 3.47 -5.44 -22.65
C TYR A 173 1.98 -5.40 -22.94
N LEU A 174 1.51 -4.25 -23.40
CA LEU A 174 0.12 -4.05 -23.79
C LEU A 174 0.05 -3.64 -25.26
N ASP A 175 -1.01 -4.06 -25.93
CA ASP A 175 -1.36 -3.53 -27.26
C ASP A 175 -1.96 -2.11 -27.17
N LYS A 176 -2.41 -1.56 -28.30
CA LYS A 176 -3.04 -0.23 -28.36
C LYS A 176 -4.37 -0.15 -27.62
N ASP A 177 -5.03 -1.29 -27.44
CA ASP A 177 -6.33 -1.40 -26.75
C ASP A 177 -6.17 -1.77 -25.26
N TYR A 178 -4.95 -1.71 -24.72
CA TYR A 178 -4.58 -2.08 -23.35
C TYR A 178 -4.79 -3.55 -22.99
N ASN A 179 -4.86 -4.45 -23.98
CA ASN A 179 -4.83 -5.88 -23.72
C ASN A 179 -3.41 -6.32 -23.37
N LYS A 180 -3.28 -7.10 -22.32
CA LYS A 180 -2.00 -7.69 -21.93
C LYS A 180 -1.62 -8.80 -22.92
N ILE A 181 -0.50 -8.63 -23.63
CA ILE A 181 0.01 -9.57 -24.61
C ILE A 181 1.33 -10.24 -24.20
N GLY A 182 1.92 -9.82 -23.10
CA GLY A 182 3.13 -10.42 -22.55
C GLY A 182 3.59 -9.76 -21.27
N GLY A 183 4.67 -10.28 -20.72
CA GLY A 183 5.34 -9.70 -19.57
C GLY A 183 6.58 -10.48 -19.23
N GLU A 184 7.54 -9.83 -18.58
CA GLU A 184 8.79 -10.45 -18.13
C GLU A 184 9.37 -9.73 -16.91
N TYR A 185 10.29 -10.39 -16.22
CA TYR A 185 11.26 -9.71 -15.40
C TYR A 185 12.47 -9.33 -16.25
N ILE A 186 12.89 -8.07 -16.17
CA ILE A 186 13.97 -7.54 -16.98
C ILE A 186 15.28 -8.25 -16.60
N SER A 187 15.78 -9.05 -17.52
CA SER A 187 17.06 -9.78 -17.38
C SER A 187 18.20 -9.12 -18.14
N LYS A 188 17.91 -8.23 -19.09
CA LYS A 188 18.89 -7.53 -19.91
C LYS A 188 18.37 -6.17 -20.36
N ILE A 189 19.19 -5.16 -20.25
CA ILE A 189 18.97 -3.80 -20.75
C ILE A 189 20.10 -3.50 -21.74
N ILE A 190 19.76 -3.11 -22.97
CA ILE A 190 20.71 -2.88 -24.05
C ILE A 190 20.60 -1.42 -24.49
N THR A 191 21.72 -0.75 -24.72
CA THR A 191 21.76 0.59 -25.32
C THR A 191 21.77 0.53 -26.85
N ASP A 192 21.65 1.66 -27.51
CA ASP A 192 21.83 1.84 -28.97
C ASP A 192 23.22 1.42 -29.45
N LYS A 193 24.23 1.51 -28.58
CA LYS A 193 25.61 1.06 -28.81
C LYS A 193 25.83 -0.43 -28.52
N ASN A 194 24.76 -1.18 -28.29
CA ASN A 194 24.79 -2.61 -27.93
C ASN A 194 25.54 -2.90 -26.61
N GLU A 195 25.62 -1.93 -25.70
CA GLU A 195 26.17 -2.09 -24.36
C GLU A 195 25.10 -2.65 -23.41
N ASN A 196 25.52 -3.51 -22.50
CA ASN A 196 24.63 -4.02 -21.46
C ASN A 196 24.68 -3.12 -20.21
N LEU A 197 23.50 -2.69 -19.76
CA LEU A 197 23.35 -1.93 -18.54
C LEU A 197 22.72 -2.77 -17.42
N ARG A 198 23.01 -2.45 -16.17
CA ARG A 198 22.26 -2.94 -15.01
C ARG A 198 21.06 -2.06 -14.70
N THR A 199 21.16 -0.78 -15.03
CA THR A 199 20.17 0.26 -14.76
C THR A 199 20.15 1.23 -15.93
N ALA A 200 18.96 1.68 -16.31
CA ALA A 200 18.76 2.80 -17.22
C ALA A 200 17.98 3.91 -16.51
N GLU A 201 18.44 5.14 -16.69
CA GLU A 201 17.79 6.30 -16.07
C GLU A 201 16.58 6.77 -16.89
N LYS A 202 15.75 7.62 -16.27
CA LYS A 202 14.63 8.27 -16.93
C LYS A 202 15.08 8.96 -18.22
N SER A 203 14.26 8.84 -19.27
CA SER A 203 14.48 9.36 -20.63
C SER A 203 15.67 8.74 -21.37
N GLN A 204 16.33 7.74 -20.80
CA GLN A 204 17.33 6.98 -21.53
C GLN A 204 16.69 6.01 -22.49
N LYS A 205 17.15 5.99 -23.74
CA LYS A 205 16.72 5.04 -24.75
C LYS A 205 17.39 3.70 -24.55
N ILE A 206 16.56 2.66 -24.49
CA ILE A 206 16.98 1.28 -24.32
C ILE A 206 16.27 0.36 -25.28
N TYR A 207 16.84 -0.83 -25.48
CA TYR A 207 16.26 -1.90 -26.28
C TYR A 207 15.93 -3.08 -25.39
N LEU A 208 14.66 -3.48 -25.39
CA LEU A 208 14.18 -4.65 -24.64
C LEU A 208 14.47 -5.93 -25.42
N ASN A 209 14.74 -7.03 -24.72
CA ASN A 209 15.23 -8.24 -25.33
C ASN A 209 14.13 -9.03 -26.06
N LYS A 210 13.00 -9.23 -25.40
CA LYS A 210 11.88 -10.06 -25.88
C LYS A 210 10.60 -9.25 -25.90
N VAL A 211 10.39 -8.48 -26.97
CA VAL A 211 9.16 -7.71 -27.15
C VAL A 211 8.18 -8.55 -27.98
N PRO A 212 6.97 -8.84 -27.44
CA PRO A 212 5.92 -9.54 -28.21
C PRO A 212 5.48 -8.73 -29.43
N GLU A 213 5.04 -9.43 -30.46
CA GLU A 213 4.42 -8.79 -31.64
C GLU A 213 3.13 -8.06 -31.21
N GLY A 214 2.92 -6.86 -31.74
CA GLY A 214 1.78 -6.01 -31.40
C GLY A 214 1.95 -5.19 -30.13
N ALA A 215 3.05 -5.33 -29.39
CA ALA A 215 3.32 -4.53 -28.20
C ALA A 215 3.43 -3.04 -28.53
N TYR A 216 2.74 -2.22 -27.74
CA TYR A 216 2.71 -0.77 -27.92
C TYR A 216 3.04 -0.03 -26.63
N TYR A 217 2.38 -0.35 -25.50
CA TYR A 217 2.70 0.21 -24.20
C TYR A 217 3.54 -0.75 -23.38
N VAL A 218 4.46 -0.21 -22.59
CA VAL A 218 5.18 -0.93 -21.54
C VAL A 218 4.80 -0.33 -20.20
N HIS A 219 4.31 -1.15 -19.29
CA HIS A 219 4.03 -0.77 -17.92
C HIS A 219 4.96 -1.52 -16.97
N LYS A 220 5.42 -0.84 -15.91
CA LYS A 220 6.15 -1.47 -14.79
C LYS A 220 5.15 -1.93 -13.74
N THR A 221 5.15 -3.23 -13.46
CA THR A 221 4.28 -3.87 -12.46
C THR A 221 5.01 -4.26 -11.19
N TYR A 222 6.33 -4.27 -11.23
CA TYR A 222 7.18 -4.54 -10.08
C TYR A 222 8.44 -3.69 -10.14
N ASP A 223 8.60 -2.78 -9.19
CA ASP A 223 9.79 -1.94 -9.02
C ASP A 223 10.71 -2.57 -7.98
N LYS A 224 11.74 -3.27 -8.46
CA LYS A 224 12.64 -4.05 -7.58
C LYS A 224 13.30 -3.19 -6.51
N GLU A 225 13.80 -2.01 -6.88
CA GLU A 225 14.49 -1.12 -5.93
C GLU A 225 13.55 -0.65 -4.83
N LEU A 226 12.32 -0.27 -5.19
CA LEU A 226 11.31 0.16 -4.23
C LEU A 226 10.89 -0.98 -3.31
N TYR A 227 10.61 -2.17 -3.85
CA TYR A 227 10.24 -3.33 -3.04
C TYR A 227 11.36 -3.76 -2.10
N ASP A 228 12.62 -3.82 -2.56
CA ASP A 228 13.77 -4.16 -1.72
C ASP A 228 13.95 -3.15 -0.57
N LYS A 229 13.79 -1.85 -0.85
CA LYS A 229 13.81 -0.76 0.14
C LYS A 229 12.71 -0.94 1.19
N LEU A 230 11.45 -1.06 0.74
CA LEU A 230 10.29 -1.16 1.64
C LEU A 230 10.33 -2.42 2.49
N ASN A 231 10.72 -3.57 1.90
CA ASN A 231 10.89 -4.81 2.63
C ASN A 231 11.98 -4.74 3.72
N LYS A 232 13.06 -4.00 3.44
CA LYS A 232 14.10 -3.73 4.44
C LYS A 232 13.52 -2.87 5.58
N GLU A 233 12.85 -1.77 5.25
CA GLU A 233 12.23 -0.88 6.22
C GLU A 233 11.15 -1.57 7.07
N LEU A 234 10.31 -2.42 6.45
CA LEU A 234 9.30 -3.23 7.16
C LEU A 234 9.93 -4.19 8.18
N LYS A 235 11.09 -4.78 7.83
CA LYS A 235 11.81 -5.68 8.76
C LYS A 235 12.50 -4.92 9.90
N GLU A 236 13.10 -3.78 9.59
CA GLU A 236 13.87 -2.97 10.56
C GLU A 236 12.96 -2.05 11.39
N GLY A 237 11.90 -1.54 10.79
CA GLY A 237 11.05 -0.49 11.33
C GLY A 237 9.92 -0.95 12.27
N LYS A 238 9.97 -2.14 12.86
CA LYS A 238 8.96 -2.57 13.84
C LYS A 238 8.92 -1.58 14.99
N ARG A 239 7.89 -0.74 15.03
CA ARG A 239 7.61 0.13 16.17
C ARG A 239 7.40 -0.74 17.39
N ARG A 240 8.42 -0.79 18.26
CA ARG A 240 8.35 -1.53 19.51
C ARG A 240 7.82 -0.63 20.61
N VAL A 241 6.91 -1.16 21.41
CA VAL A 241 6.35 -0.48 22.56
C VAL A 241 7.23 -0.82 23.78
N PRO A 242 7.85 0.17 24.45
CA PRO A 242 8.63 -0.10 25.63
C PRO A 242 7.73 -0.52 26.79
N VAL A 243 8.02 -1.66 27.41
CA VAL A 243 7.29 -2.21 28.55
C VAL A 243 8.23 -2.44 29.74
N ASP A 244 7.73 -2.25 30.93
CA ASP A 244 8.41 -2.68 32.12
C ASP A 244 8.03 -4.12 32.43
N ILE A 245 9.02 -4.95 32.72
CA ILE A 245 8.86 -6.37 32.96
C ILE A 245 9.16 -6.63 34.45
N LYS A 246 8.31 -7.38 35.11
CA LYS A 246 8.57 -7.88 36.46
C LYS A 246 8.40 -9.39 36.46
N PHE A 247 9.44 -10.09 36.85
CA PHE A 247 9.46 -11.55 36.91
C PHE A 247 9.72 -11.98 38.37
N GLU A 248 8.79 -12.73 38.94
CA GLU A 248 8.86 -13.14 40.37
C GLU A 248 8.89 -14.67 40.48
N ILE A 249 9.90 -15.15 41.17
CA ILE A 249 10.05 -16.55 41.55
C ILE A 249 10.12 -16.65 43.05
N LYS A 250 9.20 -17.40 43.64
CA LYS A 250 9.22 -17.69 45.09
C LYS A 250 9.06 -19.20 45.28
N LYS A 251 9.68 -19.70 46.35
CA LYS A 251 9.61 -21.13 46.72
C LYS A 251 8.15 -21.51 47.00
N ALA A 252 7.69 -22.60 46.41
CA ALA A 252 6.34 -23.14 46.55
C ALA A 252 5.23 -22.16 46.09
N GLU A 253 5.56 -21.24 45.21
CA GLU A 253 4.60 -20.38 44.54
C GLU A 253 4.75 -20.54 43.00
N LYS A 254 3.67 -20.23 42.29
CA LYS A 254 3.72 -20.17 40.82
C LYS A 254 4.57 -18.98 40.37
N VAL A 255 5.38 -19.20 39.33
CA VAL A 255 6.13 -18.12 38.72
C VAL A 255 5.16 -17.08 38.20
N LYS A 256 5.48 -15.81 38.41
CA LYS A 256 4.64 -14.69 37.99
C LYS A 256 5.43 -13.79 37.05
N LEU A 257 4.86 -13.50 35.89
CA LEU A 257 5.35 -12.51 34.91
C LEU A 257 4.33 -11.39 34.80
N SER A 258 4.78 -10.16 35.00
CA SER A 258 3.95 -8.96 34.85
C SER A 258 4.57 -8.06 33.81
N LEU A 259 3.75 -7.53 32.88
CA LEU A 259 4.14 -6.54 31.89
C LEU A 259 3.35 -5.26 32.17
N THR A 260 4.04 -4.13 32.21
CA THR A 260 3.41 -2.83 32.47
C THR A 260 3.74 -1.83 31.37
N TYR A 261 2.70 -1.19 30.83
CA TYR A 261 2.81 -0.06 29.92
C TYR A 261 1.87 1.06 30.37
N LYS A 262 2.42 2.20 30.72
CA LYS A 262 1.65 3.32 31.32
C LYS A 262 0.84 2.83 32.54
N ASN A 263 -0.48 2.91 32.45
CA ASN A 263 -1.42 2.48 33.50
C ASN A 263 -2.02 1.09 33.26
N ILE A 264 -1.54 0.36 32.22
CA ILE A 264 -2.01 -0.99 31.89
C ILE A 264 -1.00 -1.99 32.43
N GLN A 265 -1.46 -2.95 33.23
CA GLN A 265 -0.67 -4.07 33.72
C GLN A 265 -1.36 -5.38 33.35
N VAL A 266 -0.59 -6.32 32.84
CA VAL A 266 -1.03 -7.69 32.51
C VAL A 266 -0.14 -8.67 33.28
N GLU A 267 -0.75 -9.68 33.86
CA GLU A 267 -0.06 -10.70 34.63
C GLU A 267 -0.36 -12.11 34.11
N VAL A 268 0.66 -12.95 34.08
CA VAL A 268 0.53 -14.37 33.73
C VAL A 268 1.23 -15.19 34.82
N LEU A 269 0.53 -16.24 35.27
CA LEU A 269 1.07 -17.22 36.19
C LEU A 269 1.56 -18.45 35.43
N GLY A 270 2.80 -18.84 35.70
CA GLY A 270 3.38 -20.07 35.19
C GLY A 270 3.16 -21.26 36.13
N GLN A 271 4.07 -22.22 36.03
CA GLN A 271 4.08 -23.39 36.91
C GLN A 271 4.86 -23.13 38.22
N GLU A 272 4.65 -23.93 39.23
CA GLU A 272 5.54 -23.99 40.39
C GLU A 272 6.90 -24.54 39.96
N LEU A 273 7.98 -23.94 40.49
CA LEU A 273 9.33 -24.39 40.16
C LEU A 273 9.88 -25.28 41.23
N GLU A 274 10.48 -26.39 40.83
CA GLU A 274 11.27 -27.27 41.69
C GLU A 274 12.70 -26.73 41.87
N LEU A 275 13.36 -27.11 42.94
CA LEU A 275 14.75 -26.74 43.19
C LEU A 275 15.66 -27.37 42.13
N ALA A 276 16.32 -26.54 41.35
CA ALA A 276 17.27 -26.99 40.34
C ALA A 276 18.60 -27.44 40.96
N LYS A 277 19.21 -28.48 40.37
CA LYS A 277 20.56 -28.92 40.72
C LYS A 277 21.62 -27.85 40.42
N ASN A 278 21.40 -27.07 39.34
CA ASN A 278 22.24 -25.95 38.95
C ASN A 278 21.37 -24.68 38.89
N PRO A 279 21.43 -23.78 39.86
CA PRO A 279 20.62 -22.57 39.86
C PRO A 279 21.06 -21.63 38.74
N LEU A 280 20.08 -21.02 38.05
CA LEU A 280 20.33 -19.95 37.10
C LEU A 280 20.70 -18.66 37.85
N SER A 281 21.67 -17.90 37.33
CA SER A 281 21.93 -16.56 37.86
C SER A 281 20.80 -15.61 37.48
N VAL A 282 20.62 -14.57 38.30
CA VAL A 282 19.62 -13.52 38.06
C VAL A 282 19.81 -12.88 36.68
N ASP A 283 21.06 -12.64 36.27
CA ASP A 283 21.39 -12.06 34.98
C ASP A 283 20.91 -12.91 33.81
N LYS A 284 21.10 -14.24 33.88
CA LYS A 284 20.61 -15.16 32.85
C LYS A 284 19.08 -15.22 32.77
N VAL A 285 18.42 -15.12 33.92
CA VAL A 285 16.94 -15.05 33.92
C VAL A 285 16.48 -13.76 33.31
N LYS A 286 17.11 -12.63 33.68
CA LYS A 286 16.82 -11.31 33.12
C LYS A 286 16.99 -11.29 31.60
N GLU A 287 18.13 -11.75 31.08
CA GLU A 287 18.39 -11.87 29.66
C GLU A 287 17.27 -12.64 28.92
N LYS A 288 16.85 -13.78 29.48
CA LYS A 288 15.79 -14.58 28.88
C LYS A 288 14.41 -13.93 28.92
N VAL A 289 14.10 -13.20 29.94
CA VAL A 289 12.81 -12.48 30.09
C VAL A 289 12.76 -11.25 29.18
N GLU A 290 13.91 -10.67 28.83
CA GLU A 290 14.03 -9.56 27.90
C GLU A 290 13.97 -9.99 26.42
N GLU A 291 14.12 -11.27 26.11
CA GLU A 291 13.98 -11.83 24.76
C GLU A 291 12.50 -11.87 24.32
N LEU A 292 11.94 -10.72 23.94
CA LEU A 292 10.55 -10.59 23.53
C LEU A 292 10.26 -11.02 22.08
N GLY A 293 11.29 -11.46 21.34
CA GLY A 293 11.19 -12.07 20.01
C GLY A 293 10.51 -11.17 18.97
N GLU A 294 9.60 -11.76 18.21
CA GLU A 294 8.83 -11.08 17.14
C GLU A 294 7.64 -10.25 17.69
N THR A 295 7.51 -10.09 19.00
CA THR A 295 6.43 -9.28 19.58
C THR A 295 6.64 -7.78 19.29
N PRO A 296 5.58 -6.96 19.36
CA PRO A 296 5.70 -5.51 19.19
C PRO A 296 6.27 -4.81 20.43
N PHE A 297 6.83 -5.55 21.39
CA PHE A 297 7.33 -4.99 22.66
C PHE A 297 8.85 -5.01 22.74
N ILE A 298 9.39 -4.09 23.54
CA ILE A 298 10.81 -4.05 23.93
C ILE A 298 10.90 -3.83 25.45
N ALA A 299 11.79 -4.54 26.12
CA ALA A 299 12.03 -4.33 27.54
C ALA A 299 12.62 -2.93 27.77
N ARG A 300 11.99 -2.16 28.68
CA ARG A 300 12.49 -0.87 29.15
C ARG A 300 13.20 -1.03 30.50
N ASN A 301 12.53 -1.69 31.42
CA ASN A 301 13.06 -2.07 32.74
C ASN A 301 12.70 -3.52 33.02
N THR A 302 13.61 -4.25 33.67
CA THR A 302 13.40 -5.63 34.11
C THR A 302 13.99 -5.86 35.49
#